data_f0a86723f4e134aa62e12d433cee77f9
#
_entry.id   f0a86723f4e134aa62e12d433cee77f9
#
_cell.length_a   1.000
_cell.length_b   1.000
_cell.length_c   1.000
_cell.angle_alpha   90.00
_cell.angle_beta   90.00
_cell.angle_gamma   90.00
#
_symmetry.space_group_name_H-M   'P 1'
#
loop_
_entity.id
_entity.type
_entity.pdbx_description
1 polymer ?
#
loop_
_entity_poly.entity_id
_entity_poly.type
_entity_poly.pdbx_seq_one_letter_code
_entity_poly.pdbx_strand_id
1 'polypeptide(L)'
;MTETKTDSNAHRFPIGLLVFWALVSVGVVGLFNFTRDLTTCWRLTALPGMAPATCANSQVPEREGPVFVTGEETAVSMEPTTTPEPPIPEVEYPKWDGGSRINILFVGLRGGDPLEGDCPFCTDTLILLTVDPLTKTAGMLSIPRDMWVNIPGFGYSRINTAWTLGRGSKLPGGGPALTMRTVSHFIGVPVDYYVQVDFDTFIDIIDMLGGVDVYNDETLILDPVSHGKDFPKVKLTCCGLRHLNGRVALAYARCRYEKQGCTDGDIGRARRQQKVIFAIREKVLNPENFPDLIAQAQQLYSTFSAGIQTNLTLDDAIKLVVLMRDVPRENIRDEVINNKMLGFGNVVLGGQNASILRPVPDQIRILRDQIFTISGPLSPMAQGYPTDLMQADHARIRVLNGTSTPELDTRTGGYLSQLGMLVTEYGDTKAATRTTILLYSPKLYALRYLLDTFGISRSSQILIKSDPSQTVDIEIRLGQDWVNQLPVGY
;
A
#
# COMPACT_ATOMS: atom_id res chain seq x y z
N MET A 1 -18.04 44.21 73.57
CA MET A 1 -16.91 44.90 73.00
C MET A 1 -15.78 43.88 72.87
N THR A 2 -15.65 43.26 71.75
CA THR A 2 -14.53 42.34 71.41
C THR A 2 -14.09 42.64 69.96
N GLU A 3 -12.92 43.25 69.92
CA GLU A 3 -12.25 43.60 68.67
C GLU A 3 -11.75 42.34 67.92
N THR A 4 -12.13 42.17 66.67
CA THR A 4 -11.58 41.16 65.81
C THR A 4 -10.38 41.78 65.00
N LYS A 5 -9.20 41.27 65.31
CA LYS A 5 -7.96 41.56 64.59
C LYS A 5 -7.96 40.81 63.24
N THR A 6 -7.98 41.52 62.13
CA THR A 6 -7.75 40.96 60.78
C THR A 6 -6.25 40.87 60.52
N ASP A 7 -5.71 39.65 60.49
CA ASP A 7 -4.36 39.37 60.01
C ASP A 7 -4.35 39.30 58.46
N SER A 8 -3.74 40.29 57.82
CA SER A 8 -3.46 40.28 56.37
C SER A 8 -2.10 39.62 56.12
N ASN A 9 -2.10 38.33 55.87
CA ASN A 9 -0.92 37.59 55.41
C ASN A 9 -0.82 37.75 53.89
N ALA A 10 -0.08 38.79 53.43
CA ALA A 10 0.33 38.91 52.01
C ALA A 10 1.42 37.91 51.74
N HIS A 11 1.09 36.82 51.01
CA HIS A 11 2.06 35.88 50.43
C HIS A 11 3.02 36.62 49.50
N ARG A 12 4.21 36.95 49.98
CA ARG A 12 5.33 37.40 49.12
C ARG A 12 5.81 36.18 48.34
N PHE A 13 5.45 36.09 47.06
CA PHE A 13 6.04 35.11 46.18
C PHE A 13 7.55 35.32 46.13
N PRO A 14 8.38 34.28 46.40
CA PRO A 14 9.84 34.44 46.41
C PRO A 14 10.32 34.71 44.98
N ILE A 15 10.80 35.93 44.72
CA ILE A 15 11.36 36.37 43.46
C ILE A 15 12.41 35.38 42.94
N GLY A 16 13.18 34.72 43.84
CA GLY A 16 14.12 33.67 43.51
C GLY A 16 13.52 32.48 42.79
N LEU A 17 12.26 32.10 43.08
CA LEU A 17 11.56 31.00 42.42
C LEU A 17 11.17 31.35 40.96
N LEU A 18 10.77 32.59 40.73
CA LEU A 18 10.46 33.10 39.38
C LEU A 18 11.74 33.17 38.51
N VAL A 19 12.86 33.63 39.07
CA VAL A 19 14.15 33.67 38.36
C VAL A 19 14.62 32.25 38.07
N PHE A 20 14.46 31.29 38.99
CA PHE A 20 14.80 29.88 38.76
C PHE A 20 13.99 29.29 37.60
N TRP A 21 12.71 29.47 37.56
CA TRP A 21 11.85 28.96 36.49
C TRP A 21 12.10 29.63 35.14
N ALA A 22 12.43 30.93 35.13
CA ALA A 22 12.85 31.64 33.93
C ALA A 22 14.15 31.06 33.34
N LEU A 23 15.16 30.80 34.18
CA LEU A 23 16.41 30.17 33.75
C LEU A 23 16.21 28.73 33.26
N VAL A 24 15.37 27.95 33.92
CA VAL A 24 15.00 26.58 33.46
C VAL A 24 14.32 26.65 32.10
N SER A 25 13.40 27.58 31.90
CA SER A 25 12.69 27.74 30.60
C SER A 25 13.65 28.12 29.46
N VAL A 26 14.60 29.04 29.71
CA VAL A 26 15.62 29.40 28.72
C VAL A 26 16.55 28.22 28.42
N GLY A 27 16.90 27.42 29.44
CA GLY A 27 17.71 26.20 29.27
C GLY A 27 17.00 25.12 28.44
N VAL A 28 15.69 24.91 28.68
CA VAL A 28 14.89 23.94 27.93
C VAL A 28 14.74 24.38 26.45
N VAL A 29 14.46 25.65 26.20
CA VAL A 29 14.37 26.18 24.82
C VAL A 29 15.70 26.08 24.09
N GLY A 30 16.83 26.40 24.78
CA GLY A 30 18.18 26.24 24.24
C GLY A 30 18.50 24.79 23.90
N LEU A 31 18.21 23.86 24.82
CA LEU A 31 18.38 22.42 24.59
C LEU A 31 17.51 21.88 23.47
N PHE A 32 16.28 22.32 23.37
CA PHE A 32 15.35 21.94 22.29
C PHE A 32 15.87 22.42 20.92
N ASN A 33 16.30 23.67 20.81
CA ASN A 33 16.87 24.17 19.55
C ASN A 33 18.16 23.45 19.17
N PHE A 34 19.05 23.20 20.13
CA PHE A 34 20.27 22.44 19.91
C PHE A 34 20.01 21.00 19.45
N THR A 35 19.07 20.29 20.09
CA THR A 35 18.71 18.92 19.69
C THR A 35 17.99 18.89 18.35
N ARG A 36 17.14 19.89 18.06
CA ARG A 36 16.48 20.02 16.75
C ARG A 36 17.51 20.20 15.63
N ASP A 37 18.47 21.10 15.80
CA ASP A 37 19.49 21.36 14.79
C ASP A 37 20.43 20.17 14.62
N LEU A 38 20.77 19.46 15.70
CA LEU A 38 21.56 18.23 15.65
C LEU A 38 20.81 17.09 14.90
N THR A 39 19.53 16.91 15.17
CA THR A 39 18.73 15.87 14.50
C THR A 39 18.46 16.18 13.04
N THR A 40 18.32 17.45 12.67
CA THR A 40 18.16 17.87 11.28
C THR A 40 19.45 17.65 10.49
N CYS A 41 20.58 17.94 11.08
CA CYS A 41 21.90 17.70 10.47
C CYS A 41 22.19 16.18 10.33
N TRP A 42 21.80 15.36 11.31
CA TRP A 42 22.00 13.90 11.28
C TRP A 42 21.16 13.18 10.24
N ARG A 43 19.97 13.67 9.94
CA ARG A 43 19.10 13.07 8.90
C ARG A 43 19.62 13.27 7.48
N LEU A 44 20.48 14.28 7.25
CA LEU A 44 21.03 14.60 5.93
C LEU A 44 22.37 13.91 5.63
N THR A 45 23.02 13.27 6.63
CA THR A 45 24.38 12.72 6.48
C THR A 45 24.45 11.19 6.45
N ALA A 46 23.32 10.47 6.37
CA ALA A 46 23.29 9.00 6.51
C ALA A 46 23.22 8.24 5.17
N LEU A 47 23.97 8.66 4.14
CA LEU A 47 24.18 7.85 2.93
C LEU A 47 25.68 7.56 2.76
N PRO A 48 26.09 6.27 2.66
CA PRO A 48 27.49 5.91 2.45
C PRO A 48 27.92 6.35 1.05
N GLY A 49 28.91 7.25 1.00
CA GLY A 49 29.54 7.69 -0.26
C GLY A 49 29.45 9.18 -0.59
N MET A 50 28.75 9.99 0.19
CA MET A 50 28.77 11.44 0.05
C MET A 50 29.64 12.10 1.11
N ALA A 51 30.54 13.02 0.68
CA ALA A 51 31.31 13.86 1.57
C ALA A 51 30.39 14.73 2.45
N PRO A 52 30.70 14.96 3.74
CA PRO A 52 29.86 15.75 4.62
C PRO A 52 29.75 17.18 4.11
N ALA A 53 28.55 17.59 3.75
CA ALA A 53 28.22 18.97 3.48
C ALA A 53 28.41 19.76 4.80
N THR A 54 29.33 20.70 4.82
CA THR A 54 29.51 21.63 5.92
C THR A 54 28.23 22.43 6.12
N CYS A 55 27.62 22.30 7.29
CA CYS A 55 26.49 23.14 7.73
C CYS A 55 26.97 24.58 8.01
N ALA A 56 27.29 25.33 6.98
CA ALA A 56 27.61 26.75 7.07
C ALA A 56 26.93 27.47 5.90
N ASN A 57 25.99 28.33 6.27
CA ASN A 57 25.43 29.44 5.49
C ASN A 57 25.51 29.31 3.96
N SER A 58 24.47 28.72 3.35
CA SER A 58 24.23 28.94 1.93
C SER A 58 23.23 30.07 1.75
N GLN A 59 23.70 31.22 1.35
CA GLN A 59 22.86 32.25 0.74
C GLN A 59 22.30 31.71 -0.57
N VAL A 60 21.00 31.76 -0.71
CA VAL A 60 20.28 31.41 -1.94
C VAL A 60 20.66 32.43 -3.01
N PRO A 61 21.17 32.05 -4.19
CA PRO A 61 21.37 33.01 -5.27
C PRO A 61 20.00 33.46 -5.82
N GLU A 62 19.85 34.79 -5.89
CA GLU A 62 18.73 35.47 -6.52
C GLU A 62 18.70 35.13 -8.02
N ARG A 63 17.57 34.61 -8.52
CA ARG A 63 17.37 34.36 -9.95
C ARG A 63 17.11 35.69 -10.66
N GLU A 64 17.99 36.05 -11.57
CA GLU A 64 17.76 37.12 -12.54
C GLU A 64 16.56 36.75 -13.45
N GLY A 65 15.61 37.68 -13.58
CA GLY A 65 14.44 37.53 -14.44
C GLY A 65 14.78 37.64 -15.93
N PRO A 66 13.90 37.18 -16.81
CA PRO A 66 14.16 37.15 -18.25
C PRO A 66 14.19 38.58 -18.84
N VAL A 67 15.22 38.82 -19.66
CA VAL A 67 15.41 40.05 -20.45
C VAL A 67 14.46 40.02 -21.65
N PHE A 68 13.57 40.99 -21.74
CA PHE A 68 12.73 41.21 -22.93
C PHE A 68 13.54 41.94 -24.02
N VAL A 69 13.66 41.30 -25.17
CA VAL A 69 14.19 41.90 -26.40
C VAL A 69 13.01 42.41 -27.22
N THR A 70 12.92 43.70 -27.41
CA THR A 70 11.99 44.36 -28.34
C THR A 70 12.53 44.28 -29.77
N GLY A 71 11.80 43.65 -30.67
CA GLY A 71 12.11 43.58 -32.10
C GLY A 71 10.92 44.08 -32.93
N GLU A 72 11.22 44.87 -33.93
CA GLU A 72 10.37 45.69 -34.81
C GLU A 72 9.31 44.90 -35.57
N GLU A 73 8.16 45.59 -35.79
CA GLU A 73 7.03 45.15 -36.58
C GLU A 73 7.33 45.21 -38.08
N THR A 74 7.07 44.11 -38.80
CA THR A 74 6.83 44.13 -40.25
C THR A 74 5.45 43.53 -40.52
N ALA A 75 4.56 44.35 -41.09
CA ALA A 75 3.21 43.96 -41.45
C ALA A 75 3.19 43.02 -42.66
N VAL A 76 2.57 41.87 -42.52
CA VAL A 76 2.23 40.95 -43.62
C VAL A 76 0.73 40.65 -43.57
N SER A 77 0.11 40.80 -44.73
CA SER A 77 -1.30 40.60 -45.05
C SER A 77 -1.85 39.24 -44.67
N MET A 78 -2.99 39.18 -43.96
CA MET A 78 -3.68 37.97 -43.49
C MET A 78 -4.76 37.52 -44.46
N GLU A 79 -4.65 36.28 -44.95
CA GLU A 79 -5.80 35.45 -45.31
C GLU A 79 -6.37 34.76 -44.06
N PRO A 80 -7.68 34.48 -43.96
CA PRO A 80 -8.27 33.92 -42.74
C PRO A 80 -7.94 32.43 -42.62
N THR A 81 -6.88 32.13 -41.89
CA THR A 81 -6.58 30.78 -41.46
C THR A 81 -7.39 30.50 -40.20
N THR A 82 -8.22 29.46 -40.20
CA THR A 82 -8.88 28.92 -38.99
C THR A 82 -7.81 28.57 -37.97
N THR A 83 -7.68 29.39 -36.94
CA THR A 83 -6.77 29.12 -35.81
C THR A 83 -7.23 27.84 -35.11
N PRO A 84 -6.39 26.80 -35.00
CA PRO A 84 -6.71 25.67 -34.13
C PRO A 84 -6.85 26.18 -32.69
N GLU A 85 -7.92 25.78 -32.04
CA GLU A 85 -8.18 26.07 -30.62
C GLU A 85 -6.93 25.67 -29.82
N PRO A 86 -6.40 26.55 -28.95
CA PRO A 86 -5.21 26.23 -28.18
C PRO A 86 -5.50 24.98 -27.36
N PRO A 87 -4.56 24.00 -27.27
CA PRO A 87 -4.75 22.81 -26.46
C PRO A 87 -5.03 23.24 -25.04
N ILE A 88 -6.08 22.67 -24.46
CA ILE A 88 -6.44 22.86 -23.04
C ILE A 88 -5.18 22.54 -22.25
N PRO A 89 -4.69 23.43 -21.37
CA PRO A 89 -3.49 23.15 -20.61
C PRO A 89 -3.71 21.87 -19.78
N GLU A 90 -2.91 20.85 -20.03
CA GLU A 90 -2.94 19.60 -19.29
C GLU A 90 -2.51 19.89 -17.86
N VAL A 91 -3.43 19.72 -16.92
CA VAL A 91 -3.16 19.95 -15.49
C VAL A 91 -2.14 18.90 -15.04
N GLU A 92 -0.92 19.31 -14.73
CA GLU A 92 0.11 18.42 -14.25
C GLU A 92 -0.10 18.14 -12.76
N TYR A 93 -0.50 16.92 -12.43
CA TYR A 93 -0.70 16.47 -11.05
C TYR A 93 0.60 15.98 -10.43
N PRO A 94 0.79 16.12 -9.10
CA PRO A 94 1.98 15.61 -8.42
C PRO A 94 2.07 14.10 -8.58
N LYS A 95 3.21 13.62 -9.08
CA LYS A 95 3.48 12.19 -9.30
C LYS A 95 4.16 11.57 -8.09
N TRP A 96 3.88 10.28 -7.85
CA TRP A 96 4.61 9.50 -6.86
C TRP A 96 6.08 9.40 -7.29
N ASP A 97 6.99 9.76 -6.39
CA ASP A 97 8.43 9.82 -6.64
C ASP A 97 9.18 8.56 -6.19
N GLY A 98 8.51 7.67 -5.45
CA GLY A 98 9.06 6.39 -5.02
C GLY A 98 8.95 5.32 -6.12
N GLY A 99 10.02 4.53 -6.26
CA GLY A 99 10.02 3.38 -7.18
C GLY A 99 9.61 2.07 -6.50
N SER A 100 9.48 2.03 -5.17
CA SER A 100 9.13 0.82 -4.41
C SER A 100 7.64 0.56 -4.40
N ARG A 101 7.27 -0.72 -4.34
CA ARG A 101 5.89 -1.15 -4.09
C ARG A 101 5.42 -0.59 -2.75
N ILE A 102 4.20 -0.09 -2.72
CA ILE A 102 3.59 0.55 -1.56
C ILE A 102 2.53 -0.38 -1.01
N ASN A 103 2.59 -0.67 0.28
CA ASN A 103 1.63 -1.53 0.96
C ASN A 103 0.91 -0.74 2.06
N ILE A 104 -0.41 -0.67 1.95
CA ILE A 104 -1.27 0.13 2.82
C ILE A 104 -2.26 -0.78 3.51
N LEU A 105 -2.28 -0.78 4.84
CA LEU A 105 -3.26 -1.52 5.62
C LEU A 105 -4.49 -0.66 5.88
N PHE A 106 -5.60 -1.01 5.23
CA PHE A 106 -6.90 -0.43 5.53
C PHE A 106 -7.53 -1.15 6.72
N VAL A 107 -7.96 -0.38 7.71
CA VAL A 107 -8.50 -0.89 8.98
C VAL A 107 -9.87 -0.26 9.25
N GLY A 108 -10.88 -1.10 9.41
CA GLY A 108 -12.19 -0.71 9.93
C GLY A 108 -12.29 -1.11 11.40
N LEU A 109 -12.41 -0.13 12.28
CA LEU A 109 -12.66 -0.39 13.69
C LEU A 109 -14.16 -0.57 13.92
N ARG A 110 -14.50 -1.51 14.80
CA ARG A 110 -15.82 -1.54 15.40
C ARG A 110 -15.95 -0.27 16.26
N GLY A 111 -16.85 0.63 15.89
CA GLY A 111 -17.21 1.76 16.74
C GLY A 111 -17.62 1.26 18.12
N GLY A 112 -17.38 2.05 19.16
CA GLY A 112 -17.59 1.67 20.55
C GLY A 112 -19.04 1.41 20.96
N ASP A 113 -19.77 0.61 20.17
CA ASP A 113 -21.09 0.09 20.54
C ASP A 113 -20.89 -1.02 21.60
N PRO A 114 -21.24 -0.77 22.87
CA PRO A 114 -21.08 -1.74 23.95
C PRO A 114 -21.97 -2.97 23.78
N LEU A 115 -22.94 -2.95 22.87
CA LEU A 115 -23.94 -3.99 22.71
C LEU A 115 -23.52 -5.13 21.75
N GLU A 116 -22.47 -4.97 20.98
CA GLU A 116 -22.02 -5.98 20.00
C GLU A 116 -20.72 -6.69 20.41
N GLY A 117 -20.61 -7.27 21.60
CA GLY A 117 -19.64 -8.30 21.95
C GLY A 117 -18.32 -7.84 22.57
N ASP A 118 -17.51 -8.82 22.95
CA ASP A 118 -16.46 -8.78 23.98
C ASP A 118 -15.18 -7.98 23.66
N CYS A 119 -15.10 -7.23 22.55
CA CYS A 119 -13.89 -6.51 22.19
C CYS A 119 -14.17 -5.11 21.62
N PRO A 120 -14.31 -4.08 22.48
CA PRO A 120 -14.33 -2.71 22.01
C PRO A 120 -12.97 -2.38 21.37
N PHE A 121 -12.97 -1.74 20.19
CA PHE A 121 -11.77 -1.40 19.41
C PHE A 121 -11.07 -2.58 18.70
N CYS A 122 -11.71 -3.75 18.57
CA CYS A 122 -11.23 -4.78 17.65
C CYS A 122 -11.39 -4.35 16.19
N THR A 123 -10.47 -4.78 15.34
CA THR A 123 -10.54 -4.52 13.91
C THR A 123 -11.49 -5.51 13.25
N ASP A 124 -12.61 -5.03 12.73
CA ASP A 124 -13.59 -5.86 12.00
C ASP A 124 -13.26 -5.98 10.50
N THR A 125 -12.48 -5.05 9.97
CA THR A 125 -11.99 -5.05 8.60
C THR A 125 -10.48 -4.90 8.60
N LEU A 126 -9.81 -5.80 7.89
CA LEU A 126 -8.38 -5.76 7.63
C LEU A 126 -8.18 -6.07 6.13
N ILE A 127 -7.79 -5.05 5.37
CA ILE A 127 -7.53 -5.18 3.93
C ILE A 127 -6.14 -4.63 3.65
N LEU A 128 -5.27 -5.46 3.12
CA LEU A 128 -3.95 -5.04 2.69
C LEU A 128 -3.99 -4.68 1.21
N LEU A 129 -3.79 -3.41 0.92
CA LEU A 129 -3.71 -2.85 -0.41
C LEU A 129 -2.25 -2.77 -0.83
N THR A 130 -1.97 -3.04 -2.09
CA THR A 130 -0.62 -2.89 -2.65
C THR A 130 -0.69 -2.20 -4.00
N VAL A 131 0.26 -1.31 -4.27
CA VAL A 131 0.40 -0.61 -5.55
C VAL A 131 1.86 -0.65 -5.97
N ASP A 132 2.09 -1.02 -7.20
CA ASP A 132 3.42 -0.98 -7.82
C ASP A 132 3.47 0.19 -8.81
N PRO A 133 4.24 1.24 -8.49
CA PRO A 133 4.29 2.45 -9.32
C PRO A 133 4.98 2.22 -10.68
N LEU A 134 5.85 1.22 -10.80
CA LEU A 134 6.57 0.95 -12.05
C LEU A 134 5.76 0.11 -13.02
N THR A 135 5.13 -0.96 -12.53
CA THR A 135 4.37 -1.86 -13.40
C THR A 135 2.93 -1.44 -13.59
N LYS A 136 2.49 -0.40 -12.86
CA LYS A 136 1.10 0.05 -12.86
C LYS A 136 0.13 -1.11 -12.56
N THR A 137 0.50 -1.91 -11.55
CA THR A 137 -0.33 -2.99 -11.02
C THR A 137 -0.70 -2.71 -9.57
N ALA A 138 -1.84 -3.21 -9.14
CA ALA A 138 -2.26 -3.12 -7.76
C ALA A 138 -2.87 -4.44 -7.29
N GLY A 139 -3.02 -4.57 -5.97
CA GLY A 139 -3.65 -5.72 -5.37
C GLY A 139 -4.40 -5.37 -4.09
N MET A 140 -5.39 -6.18 -3.75
CA MET A 140 -6.20 -6.07 -2.55
C MET A 140 -6.37 -7.44 -1.92
N LEU A 141 -5.92 -7.59 -0.68
CA LEU A 141 -6.05 -8.83 0.08
C LEU A 141 -6.86 -8.59 1.34
N SER A 142 -8.05 -9.19 1.43
CA SER A 142 -8.84 -9.18 2.65
C SER A 142 -8.40 -10.29 3.60
N ILE A 143 -8.11 -9.93 4.85
CA ILE A 143 -7.65 -10.81 5.92
C ILE A 143 -8.82 -11.02 6.91
N PRO A 144 -9.28 -12.25 7.12
CA PRO A 144 -10.33 -12.53 8.09
C PRO A 144 -9.92 -12.13 9.52
N ARG A 145 -10.81 -11.46 10.22
CA ARG A 145 -10.56 -10.90 11.57
C ARG A 145 -10.27 -11.95 12.65
N ASP A 146 -10.81 -13.17 12.51
CA ASP A 146 -10.65 -14.26 13.47
C ASP A 146 -9.42 -15.16 13.18
N MET A 147 -8.52 -14.69 12.31
CA MET A 147 -7.27 -15.37 11.96
C MET A 147 -6.39 -15.56 13.19
N TRP A 148 -5.98 -16.80 13.47
CA TRP A 148 -5.12 -17.16 14.58
C TRP A 148 -3.66 -17.03 14.21
N VAL A 149 -3.04 -15.96 14.66
CA VAL A 149 -1.67 -15.58 14.26
C VAL A 149 -0.81 -15.23 15.47
N ASN A 150 0.49 -15.26 15.32
CA ASN A 150 1.41 -14.74 16.32
C ASN A 150 1.43 -13.21 16.27
N ILE A 151 1.00 -12.57 17.37
CA ILE A 151 1.10 -11.11 17.54
C ILE A 151 2.45 -10.82 18.22
N PRO A 152 3.36 -10.08 17.59
CA PRO A 152 4.69 -9.82 18.12
C PRO A 152 4.68 -9.26 19.54
N GLY A 153 5.28 -9.98 20.48
CA GLY A 153 5.31 -9.62 21.91
C GLY A 153 4.13 -10.12 22.74
N PHE A 154 3.09 -10.72 22.13
CA PHE A 154 1.88 -11.19 22.83
C PHE A 154 1.55 -12.66 22.59
N GLY A 155 2.27 -13.32 21.66
CA GLY A 155 2.01 -14.71 21.29
C GLY A 155 0.79 -14.87 20.37
N TYR A 156 0.24 -16.10 20.31
CA TYR A 156 -0.87 -16.42 19.41
C TYR A 156 -2.19 -15.88 19.93
N SER A 157 -2.89 -15.12 19.07
CA SER A 157 -4.24 -14.60 19.32
C SER A 157 -4.98 -14.37 18.00
N ARG A 158 -6.25 -13.96 18.05
CA ARG A 158 -6.96 -13.48 16.84
C ARG A 158 -6.32 -12.18 16.36
N ILE A 159 -6.11 -12.06 15.05
CA ILE A 159 -5.45 -10.89 14.45
C ILE A 159 -6.15 -9.57 14.77
N ASN A 160 -7.48 -9.59 14.92
CA ASN A 160 -8.28 -8.41 15.25
C ASN A 160 -7.99 -7.82 16.63
N THR A 161 -7.36 -8.58 17.53
CA THR A 161 -6.99 -8.10 18.87
C THR A 161 -5.69 -7.30 18.87
N ALA A 162 -4.91 -7.33 17.80
CA ALA A 162 -3.62 -6.65 17.72
C ALA A 162 -3.74 -5.14 17.97
N TRP A 163 -4.78 -4.50 17.43
CA TRP A 163 -5.03 -3.07 17.66
C TRP A 163 -5.28 -2.75 19.13
N THR A 164 -6.17 -3.49 19.76
CA THR A 164 -6.52 -3.32 21.19
C THR A 164 -5.31 -3.58 22.08
N LEU A 165 -4.54 -4.64 21.82
CA LEU A 165 -3.32 -4.97 22.56
C LEU A 165 -2.26 -3.88 22.44
N GLY A 166 -2.01 -3.37 21.24
CA GLY A 166 -1.05 -2.29 21.01
C GLY A 166 -1.46 -0.99 21.72
N ARG A 167 -2.75 -0.66 21.68
CA ARG A 167 -3.31 0.51 22.37
C ARG A 167 -3.22 0.36 23.89
N GLY A 168 -3.62 -0.79 24.44
CA GLY A 168 -3.64 -1.05 25.87
C GLY A 168 -2.25 -1.12 26.51
N SER A 169 -1.27 -1.62 25.78
CA SER A 169 0.12 -1.79 26.26
C SER A 169 0.98 -0.55 26.14
N LYS A 170 0.44 0.57 25.63
CA LYS A 170 1.17 1.84 25.45
C LYS A 170 2.48 1.67 24.64
N LEU A 171 2.51 0.74 23.71
CA LEU A 171 3.66 0.52 22.83
C LEU A 171 3.89 1.75 21.92
N PRO A 172 5.14 2.02 21.51
CA PRO A 172 5.42 3.05 20.53
C PRO A 172 4.63 2.82 19.24
N GLY A 173 3.87 3.83 18.79
CA GLY A 173 2.95 3.74 17.66
C GLY A 173 1.63 3.02 17.94
N GLY A 174 1.42 2.52 19.18
CA GLY A 174 0.13 2.01 19.69
C GLY A 174 -0.48 0.86 18.88
N GLY A 175 -1.81 0.87 18.77
CA GLY A 175 -2.59 -0.12 18.02
C GLY A 175 -2.21 -0.22 16.55
N PRO A 176 -2.10 0.90 15.81
CA PRO A 176 -1.69 0.88 14.42
C PRO A 176 -0.37 0.14 14.18
N ALA A 177 0.68 0.52 14.90
CA ALA A 177 2.02 -0.06 14.72
C ALA A 177 2.07 -1.57 15.05
N LEU A 178 1.35 -2.02 16.07
CA LEU A 178 1.28 -3.44 16.38
C LEU A 178 0.50 -4.21 15.32
N THR A 179 -0.61 -3.65 14.82
CA THR A 179 -1.41 -4.28 13.77
C THR A 179 -0.63 -4.38 12.46
N MET A 180 0.06 -3.31 12.03
CA MET A 180 0.93 -3.33 10.86
C MET A 180 2.03 -4.38 10.98
N ARG A 181 2.72 -4.46 12.13
CA ARG A 181 3.75 -5.49 12.39
C ARG A 181 3.17 -6.90 12.38
N THR A 182 1.98 -7.09 12.93
CA THR A 182 1.30 -8.39 12.95
C THR A 182 0.95 -8.85 11.54
N VAL A 183 0.37 -7.96 10.72
CA VAL A 183 0.03 -8.24 9.32
C VAL A 183 1.29 -8.49 8.50
N SER A 184 2.32 -7.66 8.67
CA SER A 184 3.62 -7.83 8.00
C SER A 184 4.26 -9.19 8.33
N HIS A 185 4.26 -9.57 9.61
CA HIS A 185 4.79 -10.86 10.06
C HIS A 185 3.98 -12.04 9.52
N PHE A 186 2.65 -11.92 9.51
CA PHE A 186 1.75 -12.98 9.06
C PHE A 186 1.80 -13.20 7.54
N ILE A 187 1.73 -12.12 6.75
CA ILE A 187 1.74 -12.21 5.28
C ILE A 187 3.16 -12.34 4.72
N GLY A 188 4.16 -11.79 5.43
CA GLY A 188 5.56 -11.80 4.99
C GLY A 188 5.89 -10.71 3.97
N VAL A 189 5.14 -9.59 3.99
CA VAL A 189 5.44 -8.37 3.20
C VAL A 189 5.48 -7.16 4.13
N PRO A 190 6.32 -6.13 3.86
CA PRO A 190 6.30 -4.91 4.65
C PRO A 190 4.93 -4.23 4.55
N VAL A 191 4.49 -3.55 5.60
CA VAL A 191 3.33 -2.67 5.61
C VAL A 191 3.85 -1.26 5.88
N ASP A 192 3.74 -0.38 4.89
CA ASP A 192 4.35 0.95 4.91
C ASP A 192 3.43 1.97 5.56
N TYR A 193 2.14 1.90 5.22
CA TYR A 193 1.13 2.83 5.69
C TYR A 193 -0.09 2.10 6.24
N TYR A 194 -0.86 2.82 7.04
CA TYR A 194 -2.20 2.39 7.44
C TYR A 194 -3.20 3.52 7.24
N VAL A 195 -4.44 3.14 7.02
CA VAL A 195 -5.59 4.04 7.00
C VAL A 195 -6.70 3.40 7.82
N GLN A 196 -7.06 4.03 8.93
CA GLN A 196 -8.22 3.65 9.73
C GLN A 196 -9.31 4.68 9.52
N VAL A 197 -10.54 4.21 9.26
CA VAL A 197 -11.72 5.05 9.09
C VAL A 197 -12.80 4.55 10.04
N ASP A 198 -13.47 5.46 10.74
CA ASP A 198 -14.66 5.14 11.52
C ASP A 198 -15.93 5.09 10.65
N PHE A 199 -17.01 4.56 11.20
CA PHE A 199 -18.24 4.32 10.44
C PHE A 199 -18.93 5.61 9.99
N ASP A 200 -18.94 6.62 10.85
CA ASP A 200 -19.62 7.88 10.56
C ASP A 200 -18.86 8.64 9.46
N THR A 201 -17.54 8.72 9.56
CA THR A 201 -16.68 9.30 8.52
C THR A 201 -16.79 8.53 7.20
N PHE A 202 -16.86 7.20 7.24
CA PHE A 202 -17.09 6.40 6.03
C PHE A 202 -18.42 6.77 5.34
N ILE A 203 -19.49 6.95 6.12
CA ILE A 203 -20.80 7.38 5.60
C ILE A 203 -20.68 8.75 4.96
N ASP A 204 -20.09 9.71 5.67
CA ASP A 204 -19.98 11.09 5.23
C ASP A 204 -19.13 11.23 3.95
N ILE A 205 -18.03 10.47 3.85
CA ILE A 205 -17.20 10.42 2.62
C ILE A 205 -18.02 9.92 1.43
N ILE A 206 -18.78 8.83 1.59
CA ILE A 206 -19.60 8.29 0.49
C ILE A 206 -20.71 9.28 0.12
N ASP A 207 -21.37 9.89 1.09
CA ASP A 207 -22.44 10.87 0.84
C ASP A 207 -21.87 12.13 0.15
N MET A 208 -20.69 12.58 0.52
CA MET A 208 -19.96 13.68 -0.14
C MET A 208 -19.64 13.36 -1.61
N LEU A 209 -19.27 12.10 -1.91
CA LEU A 209 -19.06 11.64 -3.29
C LEU A 209 -20.36 11.52 -4.11
N GLY A 210 -21.51 11.81 -3.49
CA GLY A 210 -22.82 11.63 -4.11
C GLY A 210 -23.28 10.17 -4.18
N GLY A 211 -22.77 9.32 -3.29
CA GLY A 211 -23.03 7.88 -3.27
C GLY A 211 -22.07 7.08 -4.17
N VAL A 212 -22.18 5.76 -4.10
CA VAL A 212 -21.38 4.82 -4.90
C VAL A 212 -22.26 3.82 -5.63
N ASP A 213 -21.81 3.35 -6.80
CA ASP A 213 -22.54 2.42 -7.63
C ASP A 213 -21.90 1.03 -7.53
N VAL A 214 -22.63 0.05 -6.97
CA VAL A 214 -22.14 -1.31 -6.73
C VAL A 214 -22.96 -2.31 -7.52
N TYR A 215 -22.29 -3.22 -8.23
CA TYR A 215 -23.00 -4.36 -8.85
C TYR A 215 -23.38 -5.38 -7.76
N ASN A 216 -24.68 -5.48 -7.52
CA ASN A 216 -25.25 -6.37 -6.53
C ASN A 216 -25.77 -7.66 -7.20
N ASP A 217 -25.23 -8.80 -6.80
CA ASP A 217 -25.54 -10.14 -7.31
C ASP A 217 -26.40 -10.99 -6.36
N GLU A 218 -26.83 -10.43 -5.24
CA GLU A 218 -27.60 -11.09 -4.19
C GLU A 218 -28.87 -10.29 -3.84
N THR A 219 -29.90 -10.94 -3.35
CA THR A 219 -31.04 -10.23 -2.74
C THR A 219 -30.79 -10.10 -1.25
N LEU A 220 -30.56 -8.89 -0.78
CA LEU A 220 -30.14 -8.58 0.58
C LEU A 220 -31.19 -7.78 1.35
N ILE A 221 -31.27 -8.01 2.65
CA ILE A 221 -32.02 -7.17 3.61
C ILE A 221 -30.99 -6.48 4.48
N LEU A 222 -30.68 -5.26 4.15
CA LEU A 222 -29.66 -4.45 4.81
C LEU A 222 -30.25 -3.76 6.05
N ASP A 223 -29.38 -3.56 7.04
CA ASP A 223 -29.72 -2.95 8.34
C ASP A 223 -28.86 -1.67 8.50
N PRO A 224 -29.30 -0.52 7.96
CA PRO A 224 -28.54 0.72 8.00
C PRO A 224 -28.47 1.30 9.41
N VAL A 225 -27.26 1.75 9.79
CA VAL A 225 -26.99 2.47 11.04
C VAL A 225 -26.17 3.72 10.73
N SER A 226 -26.34 4.76 11.51
CA SER A 226 -25.53 5.99 11.43
C SER A 226 -25.60 6.74 12.74
N HIS A 227 -24.47 7.25 13.21
CA HIS A 227 -24.37 8.05 14.43
C HIS A 227 -25.08 7.41 15.64
N GLY A 228 -24.97 6.06 15.76
CA GLY A 228 -25.61 5.30 16.82
C GLY A 228 -27.14 5.18 16.72
N LYS A 229 -27.72 5.49 15.56
CA LYS A 229 -29.17 5.37 15.31
C LYS A 229 -29.47 4.28 14.30
N ASP A 230 -30.54 3.53 14.56
CA ASP A 230 -31.09 2.56 13.62
C ASP A 230 -32.00 3.23 12.59
N PHE A 231 -32.05 2.67 11.41
CA PHE A 231 -32.89 3.11 10.30
C PHE A 231 -33.73 1.95 9.78
N PRO A 232 -34.81 2.22 9.02
CA PRO A 232 -35.59 1.17 8.39
C PRO A 232 -34.73 0.27 7.50
N LYS A 233 -34.99 -1.03 7.56
CA LYS A 233 -34.30 -2.02 6.72
C LYS A 233 -34.49 -1.73 5.24
N VAL A 234 -33.44 -1.89 4.47
CA VAL A 234 -33.43 -1.66 3.03
C VAL A 234 -33.33 -3.00 2.31
N LYS A 235 -34.29 -3.31 1.47
CA LYS A 235 -34.23 -4.47 0.58
C LYS A 235 -33.50 -4.10 -0.70
N LEU A 236 -32.35 -4.72 -0.92
CA LEU A 236 -31.56 -4.59 -2.14
C LEU A 236 -31.80 -5.84 -3.01
N THR A 237 -32.51 -5.68 -4.11
CA THR A 237 -32.83 -6.82 -4.99
C THR A 237 -31.61 -7.21 -5.84
N CYS A 238 -31.46 -8.50 -6.11
CA CYS A 238 -30.54 -9.05 -7.12
C CYS A 238 -30.89 -8.42 -8.49
N CYS A 239 -30.15 -8.44 -9.29
CA CYS A 239 -28.95 -8.54 -10.02
C CYS A 239 -28.83 -7.25 -10.82
N GLY A 240 -27.78 -6.50 -10.64
CA GLY A 240 -27.57 -5.24 -11.35
C GLY A 240 -26.90 -4.16 -10.53
N LEU A 241 -26.64 -3.06 -11.20
CA LEU A 241 -26.05 -1.87 -10.60
C LEU A 241 -27.03 -1.22 -9.62
N ARG A 242 -26.54 -0.89 -8.43
CA ARG A 242 -27.30 -0.24 -7.36
C ARG A 242 -26.56 0.96 -6.83
N HIS A 243 -27.24 2.08 -6.82
CA HIS A 243 -26.72 3.29 -6.20
C HIS A 243 -26.94 3.24 -4.69
N LEU A 244 -25.85 3.38 -3.92
CA LEU A 244 -25.85 3.30 -2.46
C LEU A 244 -25.36 4.62 -1.88
N ASN A 245 -26.18 5.23 -1.00
CA ASN A 245 -25.68 6.31 -0.13
C ASN A 245 -24.82 5.73 0.99
N GLY A 246 -24.15 6.58 1.77
CA GLY A 246 -23.16 6.15 2.77
C GLY A 246 -23.72 5.14 3.78
N ARG A 247 -24.93 5.36 4.30
CA ARG A 247 -25.57 4.43 5.27
C ARG A 247 -25.85 3.06 4.66
N VAL A 248 -26.36 3.03 3.45
CA VAL A 248 -26.68 1.77 2.76
C VAL A 248 -25.40 1.08 2.32
N ALA A 249 -24.38 1.81 1.89
CA ALA A 249 -23.05 1.28 1.56
C ALA A 249 -22.37 0.65 2.78
N LEU A 250 -22.44 1.30 3.96
CA LEU A 250 -21.96 0.71 5.21
C LEU A 250 -22.71 -0.57 5.56
N ALA A 251 -24.06 -0.56 5.49
CA ALA A 251 -24.88 -1.73 5.77
C ALA A 251 -24.57 -2.89 4.79
N TYR A 252 -24.33 -2.59 3.51
CA TYR A 252 -23.89 -3.54 2.50
C TYR A 252 -22.52 -4.16 2.84
N ALA A 253 -21.56 -3.34 3.21
CA ALA A 253 -20.21 -3.76 3.63
C ALA A 253 -20.20 -4.56 4.94
N ARG A 254 -21.22 -4.43 5.80
CA ARG A 254 -21.36 -5.14 7.09
C ARG A 254 -22.20 -6.41 6.99
N CYS A 255 -22.96 -6.63 5.91
CA CYS A 255 -23.85 -7.77 5.76
C CYS A 255 -23.08 -9.10 5.81
N ARG A 256 -23.52 -10.04 6.68
CA ARG A 256 -22.85 -11.33 6.88
C ARG A 256 -23.78 -12.49 7.25
N TYR A 257 -25.05 -12.21 7.57
CA TYR A 257 -25.97 -13.24 8.04
C TYR A 257 -26.87 -13.77 6.92
N GLU A 258 -27.00 -15.08 6.83
CA GLU A 258 -27.88 -15.74 5.85
C GLU A 258 -29.32 -15.26 5.93
N LYS A 259 -29.83 -14.98 7.14
CA LYS A 259 -31.16 -14.40 7.35
C LYS A 259 -31.37 -13.02 6.68
N GLN A 260 -30.28 -12.35 6.34
CA GLN A 260 -30.26 -11.10 5.59
C GLN A 260 -30.05 -11.33 4.08
N GLY A 261 -29.95 -12.58 3.63
CA GLY A 261 -29.61 -12.95 2.26
C GLY A 261 -28.13 -12.89 1.93
N CYS A 262 -27.27 -12.64 2.94
CA CYS A 262 -25.82 -12.52 2.74
C CYS A 262 -25.20 -13.90 2.75
N THR A 263 -24.70 -14.33 1.59
CA THR A 263 -24.03 -15.63 1.45
C THR A 263 -22.58 -15.58 1.92
N ASP A 264 -21.98 -16.73 2.16
CA ASP A 264 -20.56 -16.93 2.50
C ASP A 264 -20.08 -16.22 3.78
N GLY A 265 -20.97 -15.78 4.68
CA GLY A 265 -20.60 -15.25 6.00
C GLY A 265 -19.55 -14.11 5.92
N ASP A 266 -18.43 -14.29 6.65
CA ASP A 266 -17.34 -13.30 6.71
C ASP A 266 -16.55 -13.17 5.39
N ILE A 267 -16.48 -14.23 4.58
CA ILE A 267 -15.84 -14.18 3.25
C ILE A 267 -16.69 -13.37 2.28
N GLY A 268 -18.02 -13.61 2.25
CA GLY A 268 -18.95 -12.80 1.47
C GLY A 268 -18.94 -11.33 1.89
N ARG A 269 -18.85 -11.07 3.20
CA ARG A 269 -18.67 -9.70 3.73
C ARG A 269 -17.40 -9.06 3.18
N ALA A 270 -16.27 -9.75 3.21
CA ALA A 270 -15.00 -9.24 2.70
C ALA A 270 -15.08 -8.90 1.19
N ARG A 271 -15.74 -9.74 0.39
CA ARG A 271 -16.00 -9.45 -1.04
C ARG A 271 -16.87 -8.21 -1.23
N ARG A 272 -17.93 -8.03 -0.42
CA ARG A 272 -18.76 -6.82 -0.47
C ARG A 272 -17.97 -5.56 -0.08
N GLN A 273 -17.09 -5.65 0.90
CA GLN A 273 -16.17 -4.55 1.25
C GLN A 273 -15.26 -4.18 0.06
N GLN A 274 -14.69 -5.16 -0.61
CA GLN A 274 -13.89 -4.91 -1.82
C GLN A 274 -14.70 -4.25 -2.93
N LYS A 275 -15.94 -4.70 -3.19
CA LYS A 275 -16.85 -4.07 -4.17
C LYS A 275 -17.08 -2.59 -3.84
N VAL A 276 -17.28 -2.24 -2.57
CA VAL A 276 -17.47 -0.83 -2.16
C VAL A 276 -16.18 -0.03 -2.36
N ILE A 277 -15.01 -0.58 -2.03
CA ILE A 277 -13.71 0.09 -2.28
C ILE A 277 -13.52 0.37 -3.77
N PHE A 278 -13.85 -0.58 -4.64
CA PHE A 278 -13.81 -0.35 -6.09
C PHE A 278 -14.79 0.72 -6.54
N ALA A 279 -16.02 0.73 -6.00
CA ALA A 279 -17.00 1.74 -6.33
C ALA A 279 -16.57 3.16 -5.88
N ILE A 280 -15.92 3.28 -4.72
CA ILE A 280 -15.28 4.53 -4.27
C ILE A 280 -14.17 4.93 -5.24
N ARG A 281 -13.30 4.00 -5.63
CA ARG A 281 -12.22 4.25 -6.60
C ARG A 281 -12.79 4.80 -7.91
N GLU A 282 -13.77 4.14 -8.50
CA GLU A 282 -14.43 4.58 -9.74
C GLU A 282 -14.99 6.00 -9.62
N LYS A 283 -15.59 6.32 -8.47
CA LYS A 283 -16.16 7.64 -8.21
C LYS A 283 -15.10 8.72 -8.06
N VAL A 284 -14.02 8.42 -7.32
CA VAL A 284 -12.89 9.34 -7.08
C VAL A 284 -12.09 9.57 -8.36
N LEU A 285 -11.87 8.53 -9.15
CA LEU A 285 -11.04 8.62 -10.37
C LEU A 285 -11.83 9.01 -11.62
N ASN A 286 -13.12 9.25 -11.50
CA ASN A 286 -13.93 9.75 -12.62
C ASN A 286 -13.35 11.08 -13.13
N PRO A 287 -13.02 11.18 -14.45
CA PRO A 287 -12.41 12.38 -15.02
C PRO A 287 -13.17 13.67 -14.77
N GLU A 288 -14.49 13.60 -14.64
CA GLU A 288 -15.35 14.77 -14.36
C GLU A 288 -15.18 15.30 -12.93
N ASN A 289 -14.97 14.42 -11.96
CA ASN A 289 -14.89 14.77 -10.53
C ASN A 289 -13.45 14.93 -10.04
N PHE A 290 -12.49 14.25 -10.69
CA PHE A 290 -11.12 14.14 -10.22
C PHE A 290 -10.42 15.51 -10.02
N PRO A 291 -10.49 16.49 -10.96
CA PRO A 291 -9.85 17.78 -10.78
C PRO A 291 -10.38 18.53 -9.55
N ASP A 292 -11.71 18.52 -9.36
CA ASP A 292 -12.35 19.19 -8.24
C ASP A 292 -12.01 18.55 -6.89
N LEU A 293 -11.96 17.23 -6.83
CA LEU A 293 -11.55 16.48 -5.63
C LEU A 293 -10.10 16.80 -5.24
N ILE A 294 -9.19 16.87 -6.20
CA ILE A 294 -7.80 17.24 -5.93
C ILE A 294 -7.68 18.70 -5.49
N ALA A 295 -8.40 19.61 -6.14
CA ALA A 295 -8.41 21.03 -5.76
C ALA A 295 -8.95 21.24 -4.33
N GLN A 296 -9.90 20.41 -3.89
CA GLN A 296 -10.51 20.48 -2.56
C GLN A 296 -9.84 19.57 -1.53
N ALA A 297 -8.76 18.84 -1.88
CA ALA A 297 -8.14 17.82 -1.02
C ALA A 297 -7.78 18.32 0.38
N GLN A 298 -7.27 19.57 0.48
CA GLN A 298 -6.94 20.19 1.77
C GLN A 298 -8.17 20.39 2.66
N GLN A 299 -9.28 20.85 2.07
CA GLN A 299 -10.54 21.06 2.78
C GLN A 299 -11.15 19.71 3.19
N LEU A 300 -11.16 18.73 2.31
CA LEU A 300 -11.66 17.39 2.59
C LEU A 300 -10.85 16.73 3.71
N TYR A 301 -9.52 16.83 3.65
CA TYR A 301 -8.66 16.33 4.71
C TYR A 301 -8.99 16.98 6.06
N SER A 302 -9.14 18.30 6.12
CA SER A 302 -9.49 19.00 7.37
C SER A 302 -10.87 18.59 7.91
N THR A 303 -11.82 18.33 7.02
CA THR A 303 -13.20 17.93 7.38
C THR A 303 -13.24 16.52 7.98
N PHE A 304 -12.51 15.56 7.37
CA PHE A 304 -12.59 14.15 7.75
C PHE A 304 -11.45 13.67 8.67
N SER A 305 -10.46 14.53 8.95
CA SER A 305 -9.29 14.16 9.76
C SER A 305 -9.61 13.67 11.17
N ALA A 306 -10.75 14.06 11.75
CA ALA A 306 -11.16 13.62 13.07
C ALA A 306 -11.54 12.12 13.11
N GLY A 307 -12.08 11.57 12.02
CA GLY A 307 -12.50 10.16 11.92
C GLY A 307 -11.54 9.29 11.08
N ILE A 308 -10.43 9.87 10.59
CA ILE A 308 -9.39 9.15 9.87
C ILE A 308 -8.10 9.18 10.68
N GLN A 309 -7.55 7.99 10.97
CA GLN A 309 -6.20 7.87 11.52
C GLN A 309 -5.29 7.23 10.50
N THR A 310 -4.16 7.88 10.21
CA THR A 310 -3.20 7.40 9.23
C THR A 310 -1.80 7.96 9.51
N ASN A 311 -0.77 7.29 9.01
CA ASN A 311 0.59 7.82 8.92
C ASN A 311 0.91 8.38 7.53
N LEU A 312 -0.05 8.39 6.60
CA LEU A 312 0.08 9.07 5.31
C LEU A 312 -0.02 10.59 5.51
N THR A 313 0.85 11.32 4.84
CA THR A 313 0.67 12.77 4.69
C THR A 313 -0.39 13.07 3.64
N LEU A 314 -0.96 14.28 3.62
CA LEU A 314 -1.89 14.68 2.57
C LEU A 314 -1.23 14.65 1.19
N ASP A 315 0.03 15.06 1.10
CA ASP A 315 0.81 15.03 -0.15
C ASP A 315 0.96 13.59 -0.67
N ASP A 316 1.35 12.65 0.20
CA ASP A 316 1.43 11.23 -0.15
C ASP A 316 0.08 10.66 -0.59
N ALA A 317 -1.01 11.04 0.11
CA ALA A 317 -2.35 10.60 -0.24
C ALA A 317 -2.77 11.10 -1.64
N ILE A 318 -2.49 12.35 -1.98
CA ILE A 318 -2.77 12.92 -3.31
C ILE A 318 -1.94 12.18 -4.37
N LYS A 319 -0.64 12.01 -4.16
CA LYS A 319 0.25 11.29 -5.08
C LYS A 319 -0.19 9.84 -5.30
N LEU A 320 -0.67 9.16 -4.25
CA LEU A 320 -1.22 7.80 -4.35
C LEU A 320 -2.50 7.75 -5.17
N VAL A 321 -3.41 8.72 -4.98
CA VAL A 321 -4.64 8.81 -5.77
C VAL A 321 -4.32 9.06 -7.24
N VAL A 322 -3.36 9.94 -7.55
CA VAL A 322 -2.86 10.16 -8.93
C VAL A 322 -2.25 8.88 -9.50
N LEU A 323 -1.44 8.17 -8.73
CA LEU A 323 -0.85 6.89 -9.15
C LEU A 323 -1.94 5.84 -9.44
N MET A 324 -2.97 5.75 -8.60
CA MET A 324 -4.08 4.81 -8.78
C MET A 324 -4.94 5.10 -10.02
N ARG A 325 -4.96 6.34 -10.51
CA ARG A 325 -5.58 6.69 -11.80
C ARG A 325 -4.86 6.03 -12.98
N ASP A 326 -3.54 5.92 -12.88
CA ASP A 326 -2.70 5.30 -13.92
C ASP A 326 -2.73 3.75 -13.89
N VAL A 327 -3.38 3.13 -12.91
CA VAL A 327 -3.50 1.67 -12.79
C VAL A 327 -4.82 1.22 -13.42
N PRO A 328 -4.82 0.52 -14.58
CA PRO A 328 -6.03 -0.01 -15.18
C PRO A 328 -6.75 -1.00 -14.26
N ARG A 329 -8.08 -1.10 -14.37
CA ARG A 329 -8.88 -2.01 -13.52
C ARG A 329 -8.46 -3.49 -13.68
N GLU A 330 -8.14 -3.88 -14.90
CA GLU A 330 -7.67 -5.24 -15.23
C GLU A 330 -6.32 -5.60 -14.61
N ASN A 331 -5.52 -4.59 -14.23
CA ASN A 331 -4.25 -4.77 -13.53
C ASN A 331 -4.39 -4.79 -12.01
N ILE A 332 -5.62 -4.76 -11.48
CA ILE A 332 -5.89 -4.84 -10.04
C ILE A 332 -6.41 -6.23 -9.71
N ARG A 333 -5.68 -6.94 -8.86
CA ARG A 333 -6.09 -8.24 -8.33
C ARG A 333 -6.74 -8.08 -6.98
N ASP A 334 -7.91 -8.66 -6.79
CA ASP A 334 -8.65 -8.65 -5.53
C ASP A 334 -8.91 -10.09 -5.06
N GLU A 335 -8.45 -10.37 -3.85
CA GLU A 335 -8.56 -11.70 -3.26
C GLU A 335 -8.97 -11.63 -1.79
N VAL A 336 -9.58 -12.71 -1.33
CA VAL A 336 -9.94 -12.92 0.07
C VAL A 336 -9.32 -14.24 0.54
N ILE A 337 -8.69 -14.24 1.72
CA ILE A 337 -8.27 -15.48 2.36
C ILE A 337 -9.53 -16.29 2.66
N ASN A 338 -9.74 -17.39 1.93
CA ASN A 338 -10.98 -18.15 1.93
C ASN A 338 -10.83 -19.54 2.59
N ASN A 339 -11.93 -20.29 2.70
CA ASN A 339 -11.98 -21.58 3.39
C ASN A 339 -10.99 -22.63 2.90
N LYS A 340 -10.51 -22.56 1.64
CA LYS A 340 -9.49 -23.49 1.11
C LYS A 340 -8.09 -23.24 1.71
N MET A 341 -7.90 -22.09 2.29
CA MET A 341 -6.63 -21.62 2.89
C MET A 341 -6.66 -21.65 4.41
N LEU A 342 -7.74 -22.16 5.00
CA LEU A 342 -8.05 -22.07 6.42
C LEU A 342 -8.43 -23.41 7.02
N GLY A 343 -7.90 -23.68 8.23
CA GLY A 343 -8.41 -24.68 9.15
C GLY A 343 -9.31 -24.01 10.20
N PHE A 344 -10.38 -24.65 10.58
CA PHE A 344 -11.27 -24.19 11.65
C PHE A 344 -10.89 -24.79 12.99
N GLY A 345 -11.01 -24.03 14.06
CA GLY A 345 -10.72 -24.49 15.42
C GLY A 345 -11.41 -23.65 16.48
N ASN A 346 -11.40 -24.15 17.70
CA ASN A 346 -11.86 -23.43 18.88
C ASN A 346 -10.73 -23.32 19.90
N VAL A 347 -10.67 -22.19 20.60
CA VAL A 347 -9.74 -21.93 21.70
C VAL A 347 -10.50 -21.27 22.84
N VAL A 348 -9.98 -21.41 24.06
CA VAL A 348 -10.54 -20.67 25.20
C VAL A 348 -9.80 -19.33 25.32
N LEU A 349 -10.53 -18.25 25.18
CA LEU A 349 -10.04 -16.87 25.35
C LEU A 349 -10.83 -16.20 26.46
N GLY A 350 -10.14 -15.71 27.50
CA GLY A 350 -10.81 -15.07 28.63
C GLY A 350 -11.85 -15.95 29.34
N GLY A 351 -11.69 -17.27 29.32
CA GLY A 351 -12.63 -18.23 29.92
C GLY A 351 -13.83 -18.59 29.00
N GLN A 352 -13.92 -18.04 27.79
CA GLN A 352 -14.98 -18.32 26.82
C GLN A 352 -14.45 -19.07 25.61
N ASN A 353 -15.27 -19.98 25.05
CA ASN A 353 -14.95 -20.66 23.79
C ASN A 353 -15.05 -19.67 22.63
N ALA A 354 -13.98 -19.55 21.88
CA ALA A 354 -13.87 -18.67 20.74
C ALA A 354 -13.47 -19.46 19.49
N SER A 355 -14.22 -19.30 18.41
CA SER A 355 -13.86 -19.84 17.10
C SER A 355 -12.66 -19.09 16.53
N ILE A 356 -11.75 -19.83 15.92
CA ILE A 356 -10.56 -19.29 15.28
C ILE A 356 -10.36 -19.87 13.88
N LEU A 357 -9.66 -19.12 13.04
CA LEU A 357 -9.26 -19.52 11.70
C LEU A 357 -7.74 -19.72 11.69
N ARG A 358 -7.30 -20.97 11.45
CA ARG A 358 -5.87 -21.30 11.37
C ARG A 358 -5.41 -21.19 9.93
N PRO A 359 -4.40 -20.38 9.61
CA PRO A 359 -3.89 -20.29 8.25
C PRO A 359 -3.19 -21.58 7.82
N VAL A 360 -3.37 -21.96 6.56
CA VAL A 360 -2.54 -22.98 5.90
C VAL A 360 -1.37 -22.25 5.25
N PRO A 361 -0.14 -22.32 5.79
CA PRO A 361 0.96 -21.42 5.43
C PRO A 361 1.30 -21.42 3.93
N ASP A 362 1.32 -22.61 3.31
CA ASP A 362 1.67 -22.72 1.88
C ASP A 362 0.62 -22.07 0.98
N GLN A 363 -0.67 -22.19 1.33
CA GLN A 363 -1.74 -21.56 0.58
C GLN A 363 -1.72 -20.02 0.72
N ILE A 364 -1.43 -19.53 1.92
CA ILE A 364 -1.26 -18.10 2.17
C ILE A 364 -0.05 -17.55 1.39
N ARG A 365 1.06 -18.32 1.35
CA ARG A 365 2.25 -17.94 0.58
C ARG A 365 1.95 -17.84 -0.92
N ILE A 366 1.26 -18.82 -1.48
CA ILE A 366 0.86 -18.82 -2.89
C ILE A 366 -0.03 -17.59 -3.18
N LEU A 367 -1.01 -17.33 -2.33
CA LEU A 367 -1.89 -16.17 -2.48
C LEU A 367 -1.13 -14.85 -2.37
N ARG A 368 -0.25 -14.72 -1.36
CA ARG A 368 0.65 -13.58 -1.24
C ARG A 368 1.43 -13.36 -2.53
N ASP A 369 2.06 -14.41 -3.02
CA ASP A 369 2.91 -14.32 -4.20
C ASP A 369 2.11 -13.92 -5.45
N GLN A 370 0.85 -14.30 -5.56
CA GLN A 370 -0.04 -13.88 -6.65
C GLN A 370 -0.40 -12.39 -6.61
N ILE A 371 -0.51 -11.79 -5.41
CA ILE A 371 -0.96 -10.40 -5.24
C ILE A 371 0.24 -9.45 -5.11
N PHE A 372 1.26 -9.85 -4.35
CA PHE A 372 2.38 -9.00 -3.95
C PHE A 372 3.67 -9.32 -4.69
N THR A 373 3.69 -10.33 -5.58
CA THR A 373 4.90 -10.64 -6.34
C THR A 373 5.16 -9.62 -7.42
N ILE A 374 6.19 -9.11 -7.27
CA ILE A 374 7.48 -9.25 -7.93
C ILE A 374 7.41 -8.77 -9.36
N SER A 375 6.91 -7.63 -9.49
CA SER A 375 7.41 -6.68 -10.43
C SER A 375 7.83 -5.43 -9.64
N GLY A 376 8.32 -5.65 -8.44
CA GLY A 376 8.83 -4.56 -7.61
C GLY A 376 10.03 -3.91 -8.28
N PRO A 377 10.18 -2.59 -8.14
CA PRO A 377 11.38 -1.91 -8.57
C PRO A 377 12.54 -2.43 -7.76
N LEU A 378 13.52 -2.79 -8.49
CA LEU A 378 14.73 -3.36 -7.96
C LEU A 378 15.71 -2.24 -7.59
N SER A 379 15.40 -1.00 -7.96
CA SER A 379 16.04 0.23 -7.52
C SER A 379 15.13 1.43 -7.77
N PRO A 380 15.00 2.37 -6.80
CA PRO A 380 14.32 3.66 -7.01
C PRO A 380 14.97 4.52 -8.09
N MET A 381 16.20 4.21 -8.50
CA MET A 381 16.97 4.95 -9.51
C MET A 381 16.90 4.34 -10.91
N ALA A 382 16.14 3.26 -11.09
CA ALA A 382 16.01 2.61 -12.39
C ALA A 382 15.05 3.37 -13.31
N GLN A 383 15.51 4.46 -13.87
CA GLN A 383 14.89 5.11 -15.02
C GLN A 383 15.55 4.56 -16.28
N GLY A 384 14.80 3.91 -17.17
CA GLY A 384 15.32 3.36 -18.41
C GLY A 384 14.41 2.32 -19.05
N TYR A 385 14.71 1.98 -20.30
CA TYR A 385 14.03 0.88 -20.98
C TYR A 385 14.43 -0.45 -20.33
N PRO A 386 13.52 -1.45 -20.25
CA PRO A 386 13.80 -2.75 -19.63
C PRO A 386 15.06 -3.44 -20.17
N THR A 387 15.36 -3.28 -21.45
CA THR A 387 16.57 -3.80 -22.10
C THR A 387 17.85 -3.15 -21.57
N ASP A 388 17.86 -1.83 -21.39
CA ASP A 388 19.03 -1.09 -20.92
C ASP A 388 19.33 -1.43 -19.46
N LEU A 389 18.30 -1.54 -18.66
CA LEU A 389 18.41 -1.95 -17.25
C LEU A 389 18.91 -3.39 -17.11
N MET A 390 18.39 -4.31 -17.91
CA MET A 390 18.85 -5.70 -17.96
C MET A 390 20.32 -5.78 -18.36
N GLN A 391 20.75 -5.03 -19.38
CA GLN A 391 22.15 -4.97 -19.80
C GLN A 391 23.06 -4.36 -18.73
N ALA A 392 22.59 -3.34 -18.02
CA ALA A 392 23.35 -2.70 -16.92
C ALA A 392 23.63 -3.65 -15.74
N ASP A 393 22.83 -4.69 -15.56
CA ASP A 393 23.10 -5.74 -14.56
C ASP A 393 24.35 -6.57 -14.88
N HIS A 394 24.78 -6.65 -16.14
CA HIS A 394 25.88 -7.49 -16.59
C HIS A 394 25.79 -8.93 -16.05
N ALA A 395 24.58 -9.48 -16.00
CA ALA A 395 24.34 -10.80 -15.42
C ALA A 395 24.94 -11.90 -16.30
N ARG A 396 25.78 -12.75 -15.71
CA ARG A 396 26.31 -13.96 -16.37
C ARG A 396 25.28 -15.07 -16.23
N ILE A 397 24.87 -15.65 -17.34
CA ILE A 397 23.75 -16.58 -17.40
C ILE A 397 24.24 -17.96 -17.82
N ARG A 398 23.79 -18.99 -17.11
CA ARG A 398 23.89 -20.39 -17.49
C ARG A 398 22.55 -20.89 -17.96
N VAL A 399 22.50 -21.58 -19.12
CA VAL A 399 21.28 -22.21 -19.63
C VAL A 399 21.46 -23.72 -19.63
N LEU A 400 20.56 -24.41 -18.95
CA LEU A 400 20.58 -25.87 -18.82
C LEU A 400 19.32 -26.48 -19.45
N ASN A 401 19.53 -27.49 -20.31
CA ASN A 401 18.45 -28.24 -20.96
C ASN A 401 17.90 -29.33 -20.03
N GLY A 402 16.67 -29.20 -19.59
CA GLY A 402 15.91 -30.20 -18.81
C GLY A 402 14.87 -30.94 -19.65
N THR A 403 15.07 -31.02 -20.98
CA THR A 403 14.13 -31.67 -21.91
C THR A 403 14.83 -32.70 -22.79
N SER A 404 14.06 -33.45 -23.57
CA SER A 404 14.60 -34.37 -24.57
C SER A 404 14.89 -33.71 -25.93
N THR A 405 14.62 -32.39 -26.07
CA THR A 405 14.86 -31.65 -27.30
C THR A 405 16.36 -31.32 -27.41
N PRO A 406 17.07 -31.82 -28.43
CA PRO A 406 18.50 -31.55 -28.57
C PRO A 406 18.81 -30.07 -28.73
N GLU A 407 19.93 -29.63 -28.18
CA GLU A 407 20.47 -28.26 -28.34
C GLU A 407 19.52 -27.13 -27.92
N LEU A 408 18.51 -27.43 -27.08
CA LEU A 408 17.56 -26.40 -26.63
C LEU A 408 18.24 -25.31 -25.79
N ASP A 409 19.27 -25.67 -25.01
CA ASP A 409 20.12 -24.74 -24.24
C ASP A 409 20.88 -23.76 -25.13
N THR A 410 21.55 -24.25 -26.13
CA THR A 410 22.35 -23.42 -27.07
C THR A 410 21.46 -22.55 -27.93
N ARG A 411 20.34 -23.06 -28.43
CA ARG A 411 19.33 -22.30 -29.18
C ARG A 411 18.71 -21.20 -28.33
N THR A 412 18.30 -21.52 -27.10
CA THR A 412 17.77 -20.53 -26.15
C THR A 412 18.82 -19.48 -25.80
N GLY A 413 20.08 -19.92 -25.58
CA GLY A 413 21.18 -19.00 -25.30
C GLY A 413 21.47 -18.05 -26.45
N GLY A 414 21.38 -18.52 -27.69
CA GLY A 414 21.48 -17.70 -28.89
C GLY A 414 20.38 -16.62 -28.94
N TYR A 415 19.14 -17.01 -28.65
CA TYR A 415 18.02 -16.08 -28.53
C TYR A 415 18.23 -15.02 -27.44
N LEU A 416 18.62 -15.44 -26.22
CA LEU A 416 18.89 -14.53 -25.11
C LEU A 416 20.06 -13.57 -25.41
N SER A 417 21.09 -14.06 -26.11
CA SER A 417 22.22 -13.22 -26.51
C SER A 417 21.83 -12.15 -27.53
N GLN A 418 20.88 -12.41 -28.42
CA GLN A 418 20.34 -11.38 -29.32
C GLN A 418 19.50 -10.33 -28.59
N LEU A 419 18.88 -10.69 -27.46
CA LEU A 419 18.23 -9.74 -26.58
C LEU A 419 19.22 -8.90 -25.75
N GLY A 420 20.52 -9.17 -25.89
CA GLY A 420 21.59 -8.43 -25.21
C GLY A 420 22.01 -9.00 -23.86
N MET A 421 21.69 -10.28 -23.59
CA MET A 421 22.10 -10.97 -22.35
C MET A 421 23.45 -11.66 -22.52
N LEU A 422 24.22 -11.75 -21.43
CA LEU A 422 25.52 -12.43 -21.42
C LEU A 422 25.33 -13.89 -21.00
N VAL A 423 25.13 -14.78 -21.97
CA VAL A 423 25.08 -16.24 -21.73
C VAL A 423 26.50 -16.81 -21.83
N THR A 424 26.99 -17.38 -20.72
CA THR A 424 28.38 -17.83 -20.58
C THR A 424 28.52 -19.34 -20.51
N GLU A 425 27.48 -20.07 -20.12
CA GLU A 425 27.55 -21.50 -19.89
C GLU A 425 26.29 -22.22 -20.40
N TYR A 426 26.48 -23.43 -20.92
CA TYR A 426 25.45 -24.32 -21.44
C TYR A 426 25.61 -25.71 -20.87
N GLY A 427 24.53 -26.48 -20.82
CA GLY A 427 24.61 -27.89 -20.39
C GLY A 427 23.23 -28.52 -20.20
N ASP A 428 23.25 -29.73 -19.65
CA ASP A 428 22.04 -30.50 -19.37
C ASP A 428 21.72 -30.50 -17.87
N THR A 429 20.45 -30.70 -17.56
CA THR A 429 19.97 -30.87 -16.18
C THR A 429 18.93 -31.99 -16.09
N LYS A 430 18.46 -32.27 -14.89
CA LYS A 430 17.38 -33.24 -14.69
C LYS A 430 16.13 -32.84 -15.45
N ALA A 431 15.42 -33.84 -15.99
CA ALA A 431 14.17 -33.61 -16.72
C ALA A 431 13.20 -32.73 -15.94
N ALA A 432 12.74 -31.68 -16.60
CA ALA A 432 11.86 -30.68 -16.03
C ALA A 432 10.63 -30.45 -16.92
N THR A 433 9.47 -30.39 -16.33
CA THR A 433 8.23 -30.05 -17.06
C THR A 433 8.05 -28.55 -17.20
N ARG A 434 8.70 -27.76 -16.36
CA ARG A 434 8.60 -26.29 -16.32
C ARG A 434 9.97 -25.67 -16.20
N THR A 435 10.14 -24.57 -16.92
CA THR A 435 11.31 -23.71 -16.85
C THR A 435 11.41 -23.06 -15.46
N THR A 436 12.62 -23.10 -14.89
CA THR A 436 12.92 -22.62 -13.55
C THR A 436 14.15 -21.72 -13.59
N ILE A 437 14.14 -20.64 -12.85
CA ILE A 437 15.26 -19.70 -12.73
C ILE A 437 15.85 -19.77 -11.32
N LEU A 438 17.16 -19.96 -11.22
CA LEU A 438 17.92 -19.84 -9.98
C LEU A 438 18.75 -18.59 -10.00
N LEU A 439 18.60 -17.77 -8.95
CA LEU A 439 19.35 -16.54 -8.76
C LEU A 439 20.44 -16.76 -7.70
N TYR A 440 21.70 -16.66 -8.10
CA TYR A 440 22.85 -16.81 -7.21
C TYR A 440 23.37 -15.47 -6.69
N SER A 441 23.23 -14.39 -7.47
CA SER A 441 23.57 -13.02 -7.07
C SER A 441 22.44 -12.04 -7.47
N PRO A 442 22.34 -10.86 -6.84
CA PRO A 442 21.19 -9.96 -6.98
C PRO A 442 21.15 -9.21 -8.32
N LYS A 443 21.03 -9.94 -9.41
CA LYS A 443 20.88 -9.44 -10.78
C LYS A 443 19.41 -9.31 -11.15
N LEU A 444 18.78 -8.35 -10.59
CA LEU A 444 17.32 -8.33 -10.48
C LEU A 444 16.65 -7.80 -11.76
N TYR A 445 17.27 -6.88 -12.50
CA TYR A 445 16.75 -6.41 -13.79
C TYR A 445 16.82 -7.52 -14.86
N ALA A 446 17.93 -8.25 -14.86
CA ALA A 446 18.09 -9.41 -15.73
C ALA A 446 17.06 -10.51 -15.35
N LEU A 447 16.89 -10.79 -14.05
CA LEU A 447 15.86 -11.72 -13.59
C LEU A 447 14.47 -11.32 -14.10
N ARG A 448 14.08 -10.07 -13.91
CA ARG A 448 12.78 -9.56 -14.35
C ARG A 448 12.58 -9.75 -15.85
N TYR A 449 13.55 -9.33 -16.64
CA TYR A 449 13.49 -9.48 -18.09
C TYR A 449 13.34 -10.94 -18.50
N LEU A 450 14.03 -11.87 -17.82
CA LEU A 450 13.90 -13.31 -18.03
C LEU A 450 12.52 -13.83 -17.65
N LEU A 451 11.93 -13.36 -16.55
CA LEU A 451 10.57 -13.75 -16.14
C LEU A 451 9.54 -13.39 -17.21
N ASP A 452 9.66 -12.19 -17.76
CA ASP A 452 8.79 -11.73 -18.85
C ASP A 452 9.03 -12.54 -20.14
N THR A 453 10.31 -12.80 -20.48
CA THR A 453 10.70 -13.56 -21.67
C THR A 453 10.18 -15.00 -21.63
N PHE A 454 10.27 -15.68 -20.50
CA PHE A 454 9.81 -17.07 -20.32
C PHE A 454 8.36 -17.19 -19.89
N GLY A 455 7.63 -16.07 -19.72
CA GLY A 455 6.24 -16.08 -19.24
C GLY A 455 6.10 -16.67 -17.82
N ILE A 456 7.13 -16.54 -16.98
CA ILE A 456 7.15 -17.10 -15.63
C ILE A 456 6.35 -16.21 -14.68
N SER A 457 5.21 -16.71 -14.23
CA SER A 457 4.33 -16.00 -13.29
C SER A 457 4.23 -16.67 -11.91
N ARG A 458 4.87 -17.84 -11.73
CA ARG A 458 4.77 -18.61 -10.48
C ARG A 458 6.06 -18.49 -9.67
N SER A 459 5.96 -18.11 -8.42
CA SER A 459 7.11 -18.02 -7.51
C SER A 459 7.84 -19.35 -7.31
N SER A 460 7.15 -20.50 -7.46
CA SER A 460 7.77 -21.82 -7.38
C SER A 460 8.77 -22.11 -8.50
N GLN A 461 8.77 -21.30 -9.57
CA GLN A 461 9.74 -21.39 -10.68
C GLN A 461 10.95 -20.46 -10.47
N ILE A 462 10.98 -19.71 -9.37
CA ILE A 462 12.07 -18.78 -9.03
C ILE A 462 12.69 -19.23 -7.72
N LEU A 463 13.96 -19.59 -7.76
CA LEU A 463 14.71 -20.03 -6.60
C LEU A 463 15.84 -19.04 -6.34
N ILE A 464 15.83 -18.42 -5.16
CA ILE A 464 16.93 -17.54 -4.73
C ILE A 464 17.87 -18.38 -3.89
N LYS A 465 19.09 -18.53 -4.36
CA LYS A 465 20.14 -19.30 -3.72
C LYS A 465 21.43 -18.49 -3.73
N SER A 466 21.55 -17.58 -2.79
CA SER A 466 22.76 -16.76 -2.68
C SER A 466 23.99 -17.65 -2.49
N ASP A 467 24.83 -17.72 -3.50
CA ASP A 467 26.05 -18.52 -3.51
C ASP A 467 27.14 -17.78 -4.29
N PRO A 468 28.00 -17.03 -3.61
CA PRO A 468 29.06 -16.26 -4.24
C PRO A 468 30.18 -17.11 -4.87
N SER A 469 30.18 -18.45 -4.65
CA SER A 469 31.14 -19.37 -5.28
C SER A 469 30.77 -19.75 -6.71
N GLN A 470 29.56 -19.44 -7.16
CA GLN A 470 29.10 -19.75 -8.51
C GLN A 470 29.78 -18.87 -9.56
N THR A 471 30.06 -19.48 -10.72
CA THR A 471 30.65 -18.79 -11.88
C THR A 471 29.66 -17.91 -12.61
N VAL A 472 28.34 -18.12 -12.37
CA VAL A 472 27.23 -17.40 -13.00
C VAL A 472 26.35 -16.72 -11.95
N ASP A 473 25.63 -15.71 -12.37
CA ASP A 473 24.73 -14.94 -11.52
C ASP A 473 23.30 -15.50 -11.56
N ILE A 474 22.91 -16.05 -12.73
CA ILE A 474 21.59 -16.63 -12.96
C ILE A 474 21.75 -17.99 -13.69
N GLU A 475 21.03 -19.02 -13.25
CA GLU A 475 20.92 -20.29 -13.91
C GLU A 475 19.47 -20.51 -14.38
N ILE A 476 19.29 -20.82 -15.64
CA ILE A 476 18.00 -21.13 -16.27
C ILE A 476 17.96 -22.63 -16.54
N ARG A 477 16.99 -23.32 -15.95
CA ARG A 477 16.70 -24.72 -16.22
C ARG A 477 15.47 -24.79 -17.10
N LEU A 478 15.67 -25.11 -18.37
CA LEU A 478 14.60 -25.18 -19.35
C LEU A 478 13.72 -26.41 -19.11
N GLY A 479 12.42 -26.20 -19.13
CA GLY A 479 11.40 -27.22 -19.04
C GLY A 479 10.69 -27.47 -20.37
N GLN A 480 9.82 -28.46 -20.39
CA GLN A 480 9.04 -28.84 -21.58
C GLN A 480 8.09 -27.70 -22.02
N ASP A 481 7.73 -26.80 -21.13
CA ASP A 481 6.92 -25.61 -21.39
C ASP A 481 7.59 -24.62 -22.36
N TRP A 482 8.93 -24.57 -22.39
CA TRP A 482 9.68 -23.68 -23.27
C TRP A 482 9.87 -24.22 -24.70
N VAL A 483 9.84 -25.53 -24.88
CA VAL A 483 10.09 -26.16 -26.20
C VAL A 483 9.22 -25.58 -27.33
N ASN A 484 7.96 -25.27 -27.02
CA ASN A 484 7.00 -24.72 -27.99
C ASN A 484 6.89 -23.17 -27.96
N GLN A 485 7.65 -22.52 -27.08
CA GLN A 485 7.62 -21.06 -26.91
C GLN A 485 8.86 -20.38 -27.50
N LEU A 486 9.92 -21.14 -27.76
CA LEU A 486 11.12 -20.61 -28.41
C LEU A 486 10.74 -20.02 -29.78
N PRO A 487 11.10 -18.77 -30.07
CA PRO A 487 10.78 -18.14 -31.34
C PRO A 487 11.29 -18.93 -32.54
N VAL A 488 10.52 -18.93 -33.64
CA VAL A 488 10.87 -19.61 -34.88
C VAL A 488 12.13 -18.98 -35.45
N GLY A 489 13.16 -19.82 -35.68
CA GLY A 489 14.45 -19.36 -36.20
C GLY A 489 15.63 -19.59 -35.26
N TYR A 490 15.32 -20.10 -34.07
CA TYR A 490 16.29 -20.54 -33.03
C TYR A 490 16.18 -22.01 -32.77
#